data_fd78eab093af1b09531b8ab4b51a7b16
#
_entry.id   fd78eab093af1b09531b8ab4b51a7b16
#
_cell.length_a   1.000
_cell.length_b   1.000
_cell.length_c   1.000
_cell.angle_alpha   90.00
_cell.angle_beta   90.00
_cell.angle_gamma   90.00
#
_symmetry.space_group_name_H-M   'P 1'
#
loop_
_entity.id
_entity.type
_entity.pdbx_description
1 polymer ?
#
loop_
_entity_poly.entity_id
_entity_poly.type
_entity_poly.pdbx_seq_one_letter_code
_entity_poly.pdbx_strand_id
1 'polypeptide(L)'
;MALRLASPGISVREVDLTRGGVDFTLNVVGGIAAPFAKGPCNEITRINNENELVEVFGKPGVGTTDYHYETWYAASNFLSYGGKLDVVRCVGGDLNTANVAVGLANTTLLLEGLEDYNNNQADDTNWYFAAKNPGNWAENIKVAVIDNAADQTITPTLETGTIAATKVGFGVTQALTGVTVGVGTTAAATGILKGVVTGKTATTIDVRVVSTVIGGTETLVDYQQNSQFEFKTGTMLNIVNNSASTVGKSSTITSVDWYNSQNILTSVADGGSDFATITWRSVLNKPKTNNYVSRRDGANDALHVVVIDAGGGVTGDVGSVLEKFPNLSKAKDGEASGKESIYYKDYLANQSEFIFSGAHVTQADDSHHGTLVLPGGLTGGTGFSSITAAAGAWGQEAKNIKFSSIGNKGYSLTGGLDYTGVGVYNAPLGNILTSYDKFADPVDSDIRFLLQGSASGSKE
;
A
#
# COMPACT_ATOMS: atom_id res chain seq x y z
N MET A 1 47.54 48.84 33.77
CA MET A 1 48.45 49.99 33.76
C MET A 1 47.59 51.24 33.65
N ALA A 2 47.50 52.06 34.72
CA ALA A 2 46.64 53.22 34.74
C ALA A 2 47.39 54.34 34.02
N LEU A 3 46.83 54.85 32.93
CA LEU A 3 47.34 56.08 32.26
C LEU A 3 47.08 57.27 33.15
N ARG A 4 48.15 57.86 33.70
CA ARG A 4 48.05 59.20 34.35
C ARG A 4 48.08 60.26 33.28
N LEU A 5 46.95 60.86 33.04
CA LEU A 5 46.84 62.05 32.21
C LEU A 5 47.43 63.27 33.00
N ALA A 6 48.46 63.83 32.46
CA ALA A 6 49.19 64.99 33.10
C ALA A 6 48.59 66.39 32.77
N SER A 7 47.50 66.43 32.01
CA SER A 7 46.76 67.69 31.72
C SER A 7 45.26 67.36 31.47
N PRO A 8 44.36 68.33 31.60
CA PRO A 8 42.96 68.09 31.35
C PRO A 8 42.75 67.68 29.89
N GLY A 9 42.43 66.39 29.68
CA GLY A 9 42.11 65.82 28.40
C GLY A 9 40.78 65.20 28.46
N ILE A 10 40.03 65.24 27.36
CA ILE A 10 38.77 64.52 27.18
C ILE A 10 39.10 63.06 26.83
N SER A 11 38.76 62.17 27.70
CA SER A 11 38.80 60.71 27.37
C SER A 11 37.48 60.38 26.76
N VAL A 12 37.45 60.16 25.49
CA VAL A 12 36.30 59.55 24.80
C VAL A 12 36.38 58.05 24.95
N ARG A 13 35.43 57.43 25.63
CA ARG A 13 35.24 56.00 25.66
C ARG A 13 34.12 55.73 24.71
N GLU A 14 34.41 55.08 23.57
CA GLU A 14 33.40 54.54 22.68
C GLU A 14 32.80 53.35 23.36
N VAL A 15 31.56 53.47 23.73
CA VAL A 15 30.76 52.35 24.19
C VAL A 15 29.94 51.91 22.99
N ASP A 16 30.34 50.81 22.38
CA ASP A 16 29.56 50.17 21.34
C ASP A 16 28.27 49.62 21.94
N LEU A 17 27.21 50.42 21.87
CA LEU A 17 25.86 50.03 22.28
C LEU A 17 25.17 49.11 21.25
N THR A 18 25.81 48.92 20.10
CA THR A 18 25.29 47.95 19.09
C THR A 18 25.57 46.51 19.48
N ARG A 19 26.33 46.25 20.52
CA ARG A 19 26.44 44.90 21.14
C ARG A 19 25.39 44.64 22.24
N GLY A 20 24.27 45.26 22.20
CA GLY A 20 23.06 44.61 22.65
C GLY A 20 22.78 43.56 21.59
N GLY A 21 23.55 42.48 21.57
CA GLY A 21 23.18 41.33 20.79
C GLY A 21 21.77 40.97 21.21
N VAL A 22 20.82 41.20 20.31
CA VAL A 22 19.56 40.51 20.39
C VAL A 22 20.00 39.06 20.48
N ASP A 23 19.77 38.48 21.65
CA ASP A 23 20.05 37.06 21.83
C ASP A 23 19.08 36.34 20.92
N PHE A 24 19.50 36.09 19.68
CA PHE A 24 18.76 35.31 18.69
C PHE A 24 18.62 33.85 19.11
N THR A 25 19.13 33.48 20.27
CA THR A 25 18.89 32.18 20.90
C THR A 25 17.55 32.10 21.66
N LEU A 26 16.78 33.18 21.73
CA LEU A 26 15.38 33.06 22.11
C LEU A 26 14.69 32.25 21.03
N ASN A 27 14.40 30.99 21.38
CA ASN A 27 13.52 30.11 20.58
C ASN A 27 12.16 30.82 20.43
N VAL A 28 12.02 31.61 19.39
CA VAL A 28 10.76 32.28 19.07
C VAL A 28 9.88 31.23 18.40
N VAL A 29 8.94 30.71 19.15
CA VAL A 29 7.96 29.73 18.66
C VAL A 29 6.66 30.47 18.39
N GLY A 30 6.21 30.42 17.13
CA GLY A 30 4.89 30.89 16.72
C GLY A 30 3.92 29.72 16.58
N GLY A 31 2.64 29.94 16.81
CA GLY A 31 1.57 28.98 16.56
C GLY A 31 0.67 29.46 15.42
N ILE A 32 0.28 28.57 14.53
CA ILE A 32 -0.67 28.81 13.46
C ILE A 32 -1.62 27.63 13.29
N ALA A 33 -2.92 27.90 13.22
CA ALA A 33 -3.91 26.90 12.85
C ALA A 33 -4.58 27.32 11.53
N ALA A 34 -4.52 26.43 10.54
CA ALA A 34 -4.99 26.75 9.21
C ALA A 34 -5.30 25.52 8.34
N PRO A 35 -6.10 25.67 7.30
CA PRO A 35 -6.27 24.63 6.29
C PRO A 35 -5.04 24.60 5.38
N PHE A 36 -4.23 23.58 5.49
CA PHE A 36 -3.13 23.27 4.57
C PHE A 36 -3.54 22.14 3.62
N ALA A 37 -2.84 22.00 2.50
CA ALA A 37 -3.18 21.02 1.46
C ALA A 37 -2.96 19.58 1.89
N LYS A 38 -1.98 19.31 2.72
CA LYS A 38 -1.65 17.97 3.25
C LYS A 38 -1.10 18.06 4.68
N GLY A 39 -0.74 16.96 5.26
CA GLY A 39 -0.06 16.88 6.55
C GLY A 39 -0.95 16.44 7.71
N PRO A 40 -0.35 16.24 8.88
CA PRO A 40 -1.05 15.82 10.09
C PRO A 40 -2.18 16.77 10.45
N CYS A 41 -3.26 16.22 11.01
CA CYS A 41 -4.48 16.96 11.30
C CYS A 41 -4.74 17.01 12.78
N ASN A 42 -5.24 18.16 13.26
CA ASN A 42 -5.65 18.36 14.67
C ASN A 42 -4.56 18.02 15.70
N GLU A 43 -3.31 17.96 15.30
CA GLU A 43 -2.14 17.78 16.16
C GLU A 43 -1.10 18.86 15.95
N ILE A 44 -0.31 19.17 16.97
CA ILE A 44 0.73 20.19 16.92
C ILE A 44 1.96 19.58 16.23
N THR A 45 2.30 20.13 15.06
CA THR A 45 3.50 19.72 14.31
C THR A 45 4.49 20.86 14.29
N ARG A 46 5.71 20.64 14.81
CA ARG A 46 6.77 21.67 14.83
C ARG A 46 7.52 21.70 13.53
N ILE A 47 7.61 22.88 12.95
CA ILE A 47 8.30 23.18 11.68
C ILE A 47 9.44 24.17 11.96
N ASN A 48 10.63 23.87 11.45
CA ASN A 48 11.83 24.66 11.71
C ASN A 48 12.26 25.54 10.53
N ASN A 49 11.78 25.24 9.33
CA ASN A 49 12.14 26.00 8.12
C ASN A 49 11.08 25.82 7.02
N GLU A 50 11.18 26.64 5.97
CA GLU A 50 10.25 26.63 4.85
C GLU A 50 10.26 25.32 4.05
N ASN A 51 11.42 24.67 3.88
CA ASN A 51 11.49 23.40 3.16
C ASN A 51 10.69 22.32 3.89
N GLU A 52 10.81 22.26 5.21
CA GLU A 52 10.02 21.36 6.04
C GLU A 52 8.52 21.68 5.99
N LEU A 53 8.15 22.97 5.93
CA LEU A 53 6.76 23.39 5.72
C LEU A 53 6.20 22.86 4.39
N VAL A 54 6.98 22.95 3.31
CA VAL A 54 6.60 22.41 2.00
C VAL A 54 6.48 20.87 2.04
N GLU A 55 7.44 20.22 2.68
CA GLU A 55 7.47 18.76 2.76
C GLU A 55 6.27 18.22 3.54
N VAL A 56 5.97 18.79 4.70
CA VAL A 56 4.91 18.30 5.59
C VAL A 56 3.53 18.80 5.14
N PHE A 57 3.38 20.10 4.88
CA PHE A 57 2.07 20.73 4.65
C PHE A 57 1.77 21.09 3.19
N GLY A 58 2.70 20.81 2.30
CA GLY A 58 2.55 21.04 0.87
C GLY A 58 2.91 22.46 0.44
N LYS A 59 2.80 22.67 -0.86
CA LYS A 59 3.04 23.97 -1.50
C LYS A 59 1.83 24.89 -1.32
N PRO A 60 2.01 26.23 -1.41
CA PRO A 60 0.88 27.14 -1.39
C PRO A 60 -0.03 26.87 -2.59
N GLY A 61 -1.31 26.73 -2.33
CA GLY A 61 -2.32 26.65 -3.39
C GLY A 61 -2.43 28.01 -4.10
N VAL A 62 -2.44 27.99 -5.43
CA VAL A 62 -2.53 29.19 -6.27
C VAL A 62 -3.76 29.09 -7.14
N GLY A 63 -4.87 29.66 -6.71
CA GLY A 63 -6.11 29.68 -7.46
C GLY A 63 -6.86 30.98 -7.30
N THR A 64 -7.75 31.33 -8.24
CA THR A 64 -8.58 32.54 -8.17
C THR A 64 -9.62 32.52 -7.04
N THR A 65 -9.85 31.36 -6.46
CA THR A 65 -10.81 31.13 -5.37
C THR A 65 -10.19 30.41 -4.17
N ASP A 66 -8.88 30.21 -4.19
CA ASP A 66 -8.13 29.48 -3.16
C ASP A 66 -7.20 30.45 -2.42
N TYR A 67 -7.46 30.67 -1.16
CA TYR A 67 -6.70 31.59 -0.29
C TYR A 67 -5.77 30.86 0.68
N HIS A 68 -5.51 29.58 0.49
CA HIS A 68 -4.51 28.84 1.27
C HIS A 68 -3.14 29.49 1.20
N TYR A 69 -2.81 30.12 0.07
CA TYR A 69 -1.51 30.77 -0.13
C TYR A 69 -1.27 31.90 0.87
N GLU A 70 -2.29 32.67 1.26
CA GLU A 70 -2.11 33.78 2.20
C GLU A 70 -1.64 33.29 3.56
N THR A 71 -2.30 32.26 4.08
CA THR A 71 -1.93 31.63 5.35
C THR A 71 -0.58 30.92 5.25
N TRP A 72 -0.34 30.24 4.13
CA TRP A 72 0.93 29.56 3.87
C TRP A 72 2.09 30.56 3.84
N TYR A 73 1.95 31.70 3.15
CA TYR A 73 2.98 32.74 3.13
C TYR A 73 3.15 33.47 4.48
N ALA A 74 2.11 33.56 5.29
CA ALA A 74 2.25 34.06 6.65
C ALA A 74 3.16 33.13 7.49
N ALA A 75 2.97 31.81 7.36
CA ALA A 75 3.83 30.81 7.99
C ALA A 75 5.27 30.86 7.45
N SER A 76 5.45 30.87 6.14
CA SER A 76 6.76 30.93 5.48
C SER A 76 7.54 32.20 5.86
N ASN A 77 6.89 33.37 5.84
CA ASN A 77 7.51 34.61 6.26
C ASN A 77 7.98 34.59 7.71
N PHE A 78 7.17 34.01 8.63
CA PHE A 78 7.59 33.87 10.01
C PHE A 78 8.84 33.00 10.15
N LEU A 79 8.88 31.87 9.46
CA LEU A 79 10.04 30.96 9.44
C LEU A 79 11.28 31.63 8.84
N SER A 80 11.14 32.53 7.86
CA SER A 80 12.25 33.24 7.24
C SER A 80 13.00 34.20 8.21
N TYR A 81 12.34 34.61 9.28
CA TYR A 81 12.95 35.40 10.36
C TYR A 81 13.67 34.54 11.42
N GLY A 82 13.79 33.21 11.19
CA GLY A 82 14.51 32.30 12.09
C GLY A 82 13.69 31.83 13.27
N GLY A 83 12.37 32.02 13.28
CA GLY A 83 11.44 31.45 14.23
C GLY A 83 11.20 29.96 13.96
N LYS A 84 10.66 29.27 14.97
CA LYS A 84 10.06 27.93 14.83
C LYS A 84 8.56 28.10 14.81
N LEU A 85 7.86 27.23 14.10
CA LEU A 85 6.42 27.30 13.96
C LEU A 85 5.76 25.99 14.40
N ASP A 86 4.85 26.10 15.34
CA ASP A 86 3.95 25.02 15.69
C ASP A 86 2.69 25.17 14.84
N VAL A 87 2.44 24.19 13.97
CA VAL A 87 1.37 24.21 12.99
C VAL A 87 0.31 23.19 13.39
N VAL A 88 -0.95 23.62 13.40
CA VAL A 88 -2.11 22.73 13.50
C VAL A 88 -2.90 22.84 12.20
N ARG A 89 -2.97 21.75 11.44
CA ARG A 89 -3.82 21.70 10.26
C ARG A 89 -5.27 21.50 10.69
N CYS A 90 -6.14 22.44 10.34
CA CYS A 90 -7.55 22.30 10.63
C CYS A 90 -8.23 21.39 9.62
N VAL A 91 -9.05 20.49 10.15
CA VAL A 91 -9.96 19.63 9.41
C VAL A 91 -11.30 19.60 10.14
N GLY A 92 -12.35 19.15 9.49
CA GLY A 92 -13.67 19.02 10.11
C GLY A 92 -14.43 17.85 9.53
N GLY A 93 -15.43 17.39 10.25
CA GLY A 93 -16.34 16.33 9.82
C GLY A 93 -17.37 16.78 8.77
N ASP A 94 -17.11 17.90 8.11
CA ASP A 94 -17.92 18.37 6.98
C ASP A 94 -17.49 17.67 5.67
N LEU A 95 -18.32 17.78 4.65
CA LEU A 95 -18.08 17.13 3.34
C LEU A 95 -16.90 17.73 2.57
N ASN A 96 -16.22 18.73 3.12
CA ASN A 96 -15.11 19.41 2.46
C ASN A 96 -13.73 18.85 2.90
N THR A 97 -13.72 17.87 3.78
CA THR A 97 -12.49 17.22 4.24
C THR A 97 -12.65 15.71 4.18
N ALA A 98 -11.85 15.04 3.35
CA ALA A 98 -11.85 13.60 3.23
C ALA A 98 -10.49 13.09 2.79
N ASN A 99 -10.15 11.88 3.23
CA ASN A 99 -8.97 11.17 2.74
C ASN A 99 -9.25 10.62 1.33
N VAL A 100 -8.24 10.66 0.49
CA VAL A 100 -8.27 9.90 -0.77
C VAL A 100 -8.28 8.42 -0.43
N ALA A 101 -9.27 7.69 -0.91
CA ALA A 101 -9.44 6.29 -0.59
C ALA A 101 -9.90 5.49 -1.82
N VAL A 102 -9.67 4.19 -1.80
CA VAL A 102 -10.30 3.23 -2.70
C VAL A 102 -11.14 2.28 -1.88
N GLY A 103 -12.42 2.22 -2.15
CA GLY A 103 -13.36 1.52 -1.30
C GLY A 103 -14.45 0.76 -2.02
N LEU A 104 -15.23 0.08 -1.21
CA LEU A 104 -16.39 -0.72 -1.63
C LEU A 104 -17.68 0.11 -1.67
N ALA A 105 -17.71 1.27 -1.03
CA ALA A 105 -18.84 2.18 -1.01
C ALA A 105 -18.37 3.63 -1.09
N ASN A 106 -19.17 4.49 -1.73
CA ASN A 106 -18.95 5.95 -1.79
C ASN A 106 -19.21 6.56 -0.41
N THR A 107 -18.24 6.49 0.46
CA THR A 107 -18.30 7.14 1.76
C THR A 107 -17.21 8.21 1.84
N THR A 108 -17.56 9.34 2.39
CA THR A 108 -16.60 10.36 2.78
C THR A 108 -15.85 9.79 3.99
N LEU A 109 -14.59 9.44 3.81
CA LEU A 109 -13.74 8.91 4.86
C LEU A 109 -12.90 10.06 5.44
N LEU A 110 -12.97 10.26 6.73
CA LEU A 110 -12.09 11.17 7.45
C LEU A 110 -11.23 10.37 8.44
N LEU A 111 -9.93 10.39 8.23
CA LEU A 111 -8.91 9.82 9.11
C LEU A 111 -8.00 10.97 9.55
N GLU A 112 -8.05 11.31 10.81
CA GLU A 112 -7.26 12.44 11.35
C GLU A 112 -5.80 12.05 11.63
N GLY A 113 -5.57 10.76 11.89
CA GLY A 113 -4.23 10.24 12.17
C GLY A 113 -4.22 8.77 12.58
N LEU A 114 -3.07 8.31 13.10
CA LEU A 114 -2.88 6.91 13.48
C LEU A 114 -3.78 6.49 14.66
N GLU A 115 -4.01 7.40 15.61
CA GLU A 115 -4.86 7.11 16.77
C GLU A 115 -6.32 6.90 16.34
N ASP A 116 -6.84 7.78 15.50
CA ASP A 116 -8.18 7.66 14.93
C ASP A 116 -8.32 6.39 14.09
N TYR A 117 -7.32 6.07 13.27
CA TYR A 117 -7.27 4.81 12.51
C TYR A 117 -7.37 3.60 13.45
N ASN A 118 -6.54 3.52 14.48
CA ASN A 118 -6.52 2.38 15.39
C ASN A 118 -7.81 2.22 16.19
N ASN A 119 -8.44 3.33 16.60
CA ASN A 119 -9.62 3.31 17.42
C ASN A 119 -10.92 3.07 16.66
N ASN A 120 -11.00 3.53 15.41
CA ASN A 120 -12.27 3.62 14.70
C ASN A 120 -12.29 2.94 13.34
N GLN A 121 -11.16 2.81 12.64
CA GLN A 121 -11.13 2.50 11.22
C GLN A 121 -10.29 1.27 10.82
N ALA A 122 -9.48 0.73 11.72
CA ALA A 122 -8.56 -0.38 11.42
C ALA A 122 -9.27 -1.65 10.90
N ASP A 123 -10.51 -1.87 11.34
CA ASP A 123 -11.36 -3.00 10.94
C ASP A 123 -12.52 -2.58 10.01
N ASP A 124 -12.51 -1.35 9.47
CA ASP A 124 -13.53 -0.90 8.54
C ASP A 124 -13.55 -1.79 7.28
N THR A 125 -14.76 -2.09 6.82
CA THR A 125 -15.00 -2.93 5.63
C THR A 125 -15.39 -2.14 4.39
N ASN A 126 -15.42 -0.81 4.47
CA ASN A 126 -15.94 0.04 3.41
C ASN A 126 -14.86 0.56 2.44
N TRP A 127 -13.58 0.40 2.77
CA TRP A 127 -12.46 0.83 1.94
C TRP A 127 -11.26 -0.08 2.10
N TYR A 128 -10.40 -0.20 1.09
CA TYR A 128 -9.20 -1.06 1.09
C TYR A 128 -7.95 -0.31 1.51
N PHE A 129 -7.69 0.83 0.86
CA PHE A 129 -6.56 1.70 1.13
C PHE A 129 -7.02 3.14 1.16
N ALA A 130 -6.45 3.92 2.04
CA ALA A 130 -6.70 5.35 2.14
C ALA A 130 -5.39 6.09 2.38
N ALA A 131 -5.32 7.35 1.95
CA ALA A 131 -4.21 8.22 2.31
C ALA A 131 -4.21 8.50 3.82
N LYS A 132 -3.04 8.66 4.41
CA LYS A 132 -2.89 8.90 5.86
C LYS A 132 -3.51 10.21 6.34
N ASN A 133 -3.62 11.17 5.46
CA ASN A 133 -4.14 12.50 5.80
C ASN A 133 -5.23 12.92 4.82
N PRO A 134 -6.23 13.69 5.24
CA PRO A 134 -7.23 14.24 4.35
C PRO A 134 -6.63 15.17 3.30
N GLY A 135 -7.33 15.32 2.19
CA GLY A 135 -6.96 16.22 1.11
C GLY A 135 -6.87 15.53 -0.24
N ASN A 136 -6.84 16.30 -1.30
CA ASN A 136 -6.69 15.77 -2.66
C ASN A 136 -5.22 15.54 -3.07
N TRP A 137 -4.28 15.84 -2.20
CA TRP A 137 -2.83 15.69 -2.44
C TRP A 137 -2.42 14.27 -2.85
N ALA A 138 -3.16 13.29 -2.38
CA ALA A 138 -2.90 11.88 -2.64
C ALA A 138 -3.73 11.32 -3.81
N GLU A 139 -4.48 12.16 -4.53
CA GLU A 139 -5.09 11.74 -5.78
C GLU A 139 -4.01 11.30 -6.77
N ASN A 140 -4.28 10.20 -7.46
CA ASN A 140 -3.31 9.55 -8.33
C ASN A 140 -2.17 8.81 -7.62
N ILE A 141 -2.16 8.69 -6.30
CA ILE A 141 -1.37 7.66 -5.63
C ILE A 141 -1.99 6.29 -5.95
N LYS A 142 -1.15 5.34 -6.28
CA LYS A 142 -1.55 3.97 -6.55
C LYS A 142 -0.88 3.00 -5.61
N VAL A 143 -1.66 2.05 -5.13
CA VAL A 143 -1.20 0.96 -4.30
C VAL A 143 -1.24 -0.32 -5.12
N ALA A 144 -0.09 -0.88 -5.43
CA ALA A 144 0.02 -2.16 -6.11
C ALA A 144 0.31 -3.26 -5.10
N VAL A 145 -0.45 -4.34 -5.19
CA VAL A 145 -0.33 -5.51 -4.31
C VAL A 145 -0.14 -6.76 -5.13
N ILE A 146 0.80 -7.60 -4.77
CA ILE A 146 0.99 -8.91 -5.37
C ILE A 146 1.28 -9.97 -4.31
N ASP A 147 0.71 -11.13 -4.48
CA ASP A 147 1.01 -12.30 -3.67
C ASP A 147 1.42 -13.50 -4.54
N ASN A 148 1.68 -14.64 -3.92
CA ASN A 148 1.99 -15.86 -4.63
C ASN A 148 0.71 -16.57 -5.07
N ALA A 149 -0.01 -16.03 -6.07
CA ALA A 149 -1.27 -16.61 -6.54
C ALA A 149 -1.06 -17.80 -7.49
N ALA A 150 -0.09 -17.71 -8.39
CA ALA A 150 0.15 -18.71 -9.41
C ALA A 150 1.65 -18.98 -9.61
N ASP A 151 1.93 -20.06 -10.31
CA ASP A 151 3.27 -20.46 -10.71
C ASP A 151 3.51 -20.28 -12.20
N GLN A 152 2.52 -20.62 -13.04
CA GLN A 152 2.61 -20.52 -14.48
C GLN A 152 1.39 -19.81 -15.06
N THR A 153 1.63 -18.97 -16.08
CA THR A 153 0.59 -18.52 -16.99
C THR A 153 0.65 -19.40 -18.24
N ILE A 154 -0.44 -20.07 -18.55
CA ILE A 154 -0.55 -21.00 -19.66
C ILE A 154 -1.49 -20.44 -20.71
N THR A 155 -1.04 -20.39 -21.96
CA THR A 155 -1.87 -20.10 -23.13
C THR A 155 -2.10 -21.41 -23.87
N PRO A 156 -3.25 -22.07 -23.69
CA PRO A 156 -3.53 -23.33 -24.40
C PRO A 156 -4.15 -23.08 -25.76
N THR A 157 -3.75 -23.86 -26.76
CA THR A 157 -4.49 -24.02 -28.02
C THR A 157 -5.50 -25.14 -27.83
N LEU A 158 -6.72 -24.78 -27.38
CA LEU A 158 -7.71 -25.80 -27.01
C LEU A 158 -8.20 -26.59 -28.22
N GLU A 159 -8.08 -27.90 -28.17
CA GLU A 159 -8.66 -28.87 -29.11
C GLU A 159 -10.13 -29.15 -28.79
N THR A 160 -10.49 -29.01 -27.52
CA THR A 160 -11.86 -29.20 -27.03
C THR A 160 -12.12 -28.22 -25.91
N GLY A 161 -13.32 -27.66 -25.88
CA GLY A 161 -13.74 -26.70 -24.84
C GLY A 161 -13.32 -25.27 -25.17
N THR A 162 -13.50 -24.39 -24.19
CA THR A 162 -13.15 -22.96 -24.29
C THR A 162 -12.58 -22.46 -22.99
N ILE A 163 -11.71 -21.45 -23.04
CA ILE A 163 -11.23 -20.76 -21.82
C ILE A 163 -12.41 -20.09 -21.07
N ALA A 164 -13.41 -19.63 -21.81
CA ALA A 164 -14.62 -19.08 -21.21
C ALA A 164 -15.33 -20.05 -20.24
N ALA A 165 -15.32 -21.34 -20.56
CA ALA A 165 -15.91 -22.39 -19.71
C ALA A 165 -15.04 -22.75 -18.51
N THR A 166 -13.78 -22.35 -18.50
CA THR A 166 -12.87 -22.54 -17.35
C THR A 166 -13.21 -21.56 -16.24
N LYS A 167 -13.19 -22.04 -15.01
CA LYS A 167 -13.37 -21.21 -13.82
C LYS A 167 -12.16 -21.32 -12.91
N VAL A 168 -11.91 -20.27 -12.13
CA VAL A 168 -10.95 -20.32 -11.02
C VAL A 168 -11.35 -21.42 -10.06
N GLY A 169 -10.39 -22.19 -9.58
CA GLY A 169 -10.61 -23.38 -8.76
C GLY A 169 -10.74 -24.69 -9.56
N PHE A 170 -10.82 -24.65 -10.89
CA PHE A 170 -10.76 -25.87 -11.69
C PHE A 170 -9.38 -26.52 -11.64
N GLY A 171 -9.34 -27.83 -11.74
CA GLY A 171 -8.10 -28.59 -11.80
C GLY A 171 -7.47 -28.56 -13.18
N VAL A 172 -6.15 -28.63 -13.19
CA VAL A 172 -5.35 -28.83 -14.39
C VAL A 172 -4.49 -30.07 -14.21
N THR A 173 -4.54 -31.00 -15.17
CA THR A 173 -3.72 -32.22 -15.14
C THR A 173 -2.94 -32.37 -16.42
N GLN A 174 -1.73 -32.90 -16.28
CA GLN A 174 -0.88 -33.26 -17.42
C GLN A 174 -0.09 -34.52 -17.12
N ALA A 175 0.02 -35.42 -18.07
CA ALA A 175 0.84 -36.64 -17.92
C ALA A 175 2.33 -36.23 -17.87
N LEU A 176 3.05 -36.77 -16.92
CA LEU A 176 4.50 -36.67 -16.81
C LEU A 176 5.16 -37.87 -17.46
N THR A 177 6.13 -37.63 -18.32
CA THR A 177 6.94 -38.69 -18.95
C THR A 177 8.39 -38.57 -18.49
N GLY A 178 9.01 -39.71 -18.17
CA GLY A 178 10.42 -39.74 -17.78
C GLY A 178 10.71 -39.22 -16.37
N VAL A 179 9.79 -39.37 -15.43
CA VAL A 179 9.95 -38.90 -14.04
C VAL A 179 10.92 -39.78 -13.28
N THR A 180 11.96 -39.18 -12.69
CA THR A 180 12.89 -39.86 -11.80
C THR A 180 12.30 -39.93 -10.40
N VAL A 181 12.00 -41.13 -9.90
CA VAL A 181 11.51 -41.36 -8.55
C VAL A 181 12.67 -41.79 -7.68
N GLY A 182 13.08 -40.96 -6.74
CA GLY A 182 14.09 -41.29 -5.73
C GLY A 182 15.54 -41.24 -6.24
N VAL A 183 16.47 -41.24 -5.30
CA VAL A 183 17.92 -41.27 -5.58
C VAL A 183 18.29 -42.67 -6.08
N GLY A 184 18.56 -42.81 -7.38
CA GLY A 184 19.23 -43.98 -7.94
C GLY A 184 18.40 -44.98 -8.72
N THR A 185 17.10 -44.78 -8.99
CA THR A 185 16.31 -45.67 -9.88
C THR A 185 15.68 -44.85 -11.02
N THR A 186 16.26 -45.02 -12.22
CA THR A 186 15.68 -44.56 -13.50
C THR A 186 14.58 -45.52 -13.94
N ALA A 187 13.49 -45.58 -13.24
CA ALA A 187 12.28 -46.18 -13.79
C ALA A 187 11.53 -45.05 -14.53
N ALA A 188 11.25 -45.25 -15.81
CA ALA A 188 10.37 -44.37 -16.58
C ALA A 188 8.95 -44.48 -16.01
N ALA A 189 8.74 -43.90 -14.84
CA ALA A 189 7.42 -43.90 -14.21
C ALA A 189 6.55 -42.87 -14.98
N THR A 190 5.37 -43.32 -15.35
CA THR A 190 4.32 -42.40 -15.81
C THR A 190 3.70 -41.77 -14.59
N GLY A 191 3.69 -40.45 -14.58
CA GLY A 191 3.10 -39.65 -13.51
C GLY A 191 2.02 -38.73 -14.05
N ILE A 192 1.34 -38.06 -13.15
CA ILE A 192 0.41 -36.99 -13.47
C ILE A 192 0.78 -35.78 -12.62
N LEU A 193 1.01 -34.66 -13.29
CA LEU A 193 1.13 -33.36 -12.62
C LEU A 193 -0.25 -32.77 -12.42
N LYS A 194 -0.53 -32.26 -11.25
CA LYS A 194 -1.79 -31.60 -10.89
C LYS A 194 -1.55 -30.16 -10.49
N GLY A 195 -2.41 -29.28 -10.97
CA GLY A 195 -2.46 -27.88 -10.62
C GLY A 195 -3.88 -27.38 -10.49
N VAL A 196 -4.02 -26.13 -10.06
CA VAL A 196 -5.31 -25.45 -9.89
C VAL A 196 -5.28 -24.15 -10.65
N VAL A 197 -6.35 -23.83 -11.35
CA VAL A 197 -6.56 -22.52 -11.98
C VAL A 197 -6.81 -21.50 -10.88
N THR A 198 -5.96 -20.50 -10.78
CA THR A 198 -6.02 -19.41 -9.80
C THR A 198 -6.40 -18.08 -10.41
N GLY A 199 -6.32 -17.96 -11.74
CA GLY A 199 -6.69 -16.77 -12.49
C GLY A 199 -6.91 -17.12 -13.96
N LYS A 200 -7.56 -16.23 -14.70
CA LYS A 200 -7.73 -16.38 -16.15
C LYS A 200 -7.94 -15.05 -16.84
N THR A 201 -7.58 -15.02 -18.11
CA THR A 201 -7.97 -13.97 -19.07
C THR A 201 -8.87 -14.56 -20.15
N ALA A 202 -9.11 -13.84 -21.23
CA ALA A 202 -9.83 -14.39 -22.38
C ALA A 202 -9.07 -15.54 -23.09
N THR A 203 -7.74 -15.53 -22.98
CA THR A 203 -6.86 -16.44 -23.74
C THR A 203 -5.90 -17.26 -22.87
N THR A 204 -5.72 -16.91 -21.61
CA THR A 204 -4.77 -17.56 -20.69
C THR A 204 -5.43 -18.07 -19.43
N ILE A 205 -4.77 -19.02 -18.77
CA ILE A 205 -5.08 -19.48 -17.43
C ILE A 205 -3.82 -19.34 -16.56
N ASP A 206 -3.97 -18.84 -15.35
CA ASP A 206 -2.93 -18.85 -14.33
C ASP A 206 -3.11 -20.09 -13.46
N VAL A 207 -2.03 -20.83 -13.28
CA VAL A 207 -2.08 -22.14 -12.63
C VAL A 207 -1.06 -22.22 -11.51
N ARG A 208 -1.50 -22.71 -10.36
CA ARG A 208 -0.62 -23.14 -9.28
C ARG A 208 -0.39 -24.65 -9.37
N VAL A 209 0.85 -25.06 -9.37
CA VAL A 209 1.24 -26.47 -9.25
C VAL A 209 1.01 -26.93 -7.81
N VAL A 210 0.44 -28.10 -7.62
CA VAL A 210 0.05 -28.58 -6.28
C VAL A 210 0.68 -29.93 -5.96
N SER A 211 0.54 -30.91 -6.84
CA SER A 211 0.96 -32.28 -6.54
C SER A 211 1.34 -33.05 -7.79
N THR A 212 2.00 -34.17 -7.55
CA THR A 212 2.22 -35.22 -8.55
C THR A 212 1.65 -36.54 -8.06
N VAL A 213 1.13 -37.33 -8.98
CA VAL A 213 0.76 -38.76 -8.74
C VAL A 213 1.75 -39.61 -9.50
N ILE A 214 2.53 -40.41 -8.80
CA ILE A 214 3.54 -41.30 -9.39
C ILE A 214 3.33 -42.67 -8.76
N GLY A 215 3.14 -43.74 -9.60
CA GLY A 215 2.88 -45.08 -9.09
C GLY A 215 1.64 -45.18 -8.20
N GLY A 216 0.64 -44.33 -8.40
CA GLY A 216 -0.57 -44.28 -7.58
C GLY A 216 -0.44 -43.49 -6.27
N THR A 217 0.75 -43.02 -5.93
CA THR A 217 0.99 -42.20 -4.74
C THR A 217 1.01 -40.72 -5.11
N GLU A 218 0.19 -39.93 -4.43
CA GLU A 218 0.16 -38.50 -4.60
C GLU A 218 1.08 -37.83 -3.58
N THR A 219 1.93 -36.89 -4.08
CA THR A 219 2.87 -36.13 -3.27
C THR A 219 2.75 -34.65 -3.61
N LEU A 220 2.73 -33.80 -2.60
CA LEU A 220 2.78 -32.35 -2.79
C LEU A 220 4.14 -31.99 -3.38
N VAL A 221 4.13 -31.05 -4.32
CA VAL A 221 5.34 -30.56 -4.99
C VAL A 221 5.30 -29.04 -5.08
N ASP A 222 6.48 -28.46 -4.99
CA ASP A 222 6.69 -27.05 -5.26
C ASP A 222 7.10 -26.86 -6.71
N TYR A 223 6.54 -25.83 -7.35
CA TYR A 223 6.91 -25.45 -8.69
C TYR A 223 8.38 -24.99 -8.76
N GLN A 224 9.07 -25.47 -9.76
CA GLN A 224 10.39 -24.99 -10.16
C GLN A 224 10.44 -24.86 -11.66
N GLN A 225 10.77 -23.67 -12.14
CA GLN A 225 10.92 -23.40 -13.56
C GLN A 225 11.95 -24.33 -14.20
N ASN A 226 11.67 -24.81 -15.41
CA ASN A 226 12.49 -25.79 -16.14
C ASN A 226 12.68 -27.15 -15.43
N SER A 227 11.82 -27.49 -14.48
CA SER A 227 11.82 -28.78 -13.79
C SER A 227 10.85 -29.77 -14.42
N GLN A 228 10.79 -30.98 -13.85
CA GLN A 228 9.74 -31.96 -14.17
C GLN A 228 8.35 -31.55 -13.65
N PHE A 229 8.28 -30.59 -12.74
CA PHE A 229 7.03 -30.11 -12.12
C PHE A 229 6.50 -28.83 -12.78
N GLU A 230 6.56 -28.80 -14.09
CA GLU A 230 6.12 -27.71 -14.94
C GLU A 230 5.18 -28.24 -16.02
N PHE A 231 4.06 -27.53 -16.26
CA PHE A 231 3.20 -27.82 -17.41
C PHE A 231 3.89 -27.40 -18.71
N LYS A 232 3.99 -28.36 -19.65
CA LYS A 232 4.76 -28.20 -20.89
C LYS A 232 3.95 -28.58 -22.12
N THR A 233 4.33 -28.07 -23.27
CA THR A 233 3.80 -28.52 -24.55
C THR A 233 4.20 -29.98 -24.85
N GLY A 234 3.43 -30.67 -25.66
CA GLY A 234 3.72 -32.02 -26.15
C GLY A 234 3.01 -33.15 -25.40
N THR A 235 2.45 -32.91 -24.26
CA THR A 235 1.54 -33.84 -23.56
C THR A 235 0.19 -33.20 -23.32
N MET A 236 -0.89 -34.01 -23.33
CA MET A 236 -2.23 -33.48 -23.18
C MET A 236 -2.45 -32.84 -21.82
N LEU A 237 -2.69 -31.56 -21.83
CA LEU A 237 -3.18 -30.81 -20.67
C LEU A 237 -4.69 -30.91 -20.64
N ASN A 238 -5.26 -31.32 -19.51
CA ASN A 238 -6.69 -31.37 -19.30
C ASN A 238 -7.10 -30.35 -18.23
N ILE A 239 -8.15 -29.58 -18.51
CA ILE A 239 -8.80 -28.72 -17.55
C ILE A 239 -10.04 -29.47 -17.08
N VAL A 240 -10.17 -29.70 -15.77
CA VAL A 240 -11.25 -30.47 -15.17
C VAL A 240 -12.06 -29.64 -14.18
N ASN A 241 -13.37 -29.79 -14.23
CA ASN A 241 -14.24 -29.10 -13.29
C ASN A 241 -14.31 -29.83 -11.93
N ASN A 242 -15.07 -29.29 -11.00
CA ASN A 242 -15.24 -29.85 -9.65
C ASN A 242 -15.88 -31.25 -9.62
N SER A 243 -16.51 -31.67 -10.71
CA SER A 243 -17.10 -33.01 -10.87
C SER A 243 -16.16 -33.94 -11.63
N ALA A 244 -14.88 -33.61 -11.73
CA ALA A 244 -13.86 -34.37 -12.48
C ALA A 244 -14.14 -34.50 -14.00
N SER A 245 -15.08 -33.74 -14.54
CA SER A 245 -15.34 -33.70 -15.98
C SER A 245 -14.38 -32.79 -16.70
N THR A 246 -13.81 -33.22 -17.81
CA THR A 246 -12.92 -32.40 -18.63
C THR A 246 -13.73 -31.35 -19.35
N VAL A 247 -13.36 -30.07 -19.17
CA VAL A 247 -13.98 -28.91 -19.79
C VAL A 247 -13.12 -28.28 -20.86
N GLY A 248 -11.85 -28.67 -20.92
CA GLY A 248 -10.92 -28.23 -21.95
C GLY A 248 -9.73 -29.19 -22.09
N LYS A 249 -9.22 -29.35 -23.33
CA LYS A 249 -8.02 -30.15 -23.63
C LYS A 249 -7.13 -29.40 -24.58
N SER A 250 -5.82 -29.52 -24.37
CA SER A 250 -4.79 -28.97 -25.28
C SER A 250 -3.51 -29.81 -25.24
N SER A 251 -3.02 -30.22 -26.38
CA SER A 251 -1.67 -30.81 -26.51
C SER A 251 -0.61 -29.74 -26.78
N THR A 252 -1.03 -28.57 -27.25
CA THR A 252 -0.16 -27.44 -27.54
C THR A 252 -0.42 -26.32 -26.58
N ILE A 253 0.55 -26.02 -25.74
CA ILE A 253 0.51 -24.92 -24.80
C ILE A 253 1.78 -24.07 -24.90
N THR A 254 1.67 -22.77 -24.65
CA THR A 254 2.81 -21.96 -24.26
C THR A 254 2.66 -21.61 -22.79
N SER A 255 3.75 -21.70 -22.05
CA SER A 255 3.74 -21.36 -20.63
C SER A 255 4.90 -20.43 -20.29
N VAL A 256 4.64 -19.51 -19.38
CA VAL A 256 5.66 -18.62 -18.82
C VAL A 256 5.54 -18.66 -17.30
N ASP A 257 6.66 -18.40 -16.63
CA ASP A 257 6.62 -18.17 -15.17
C ASP A 257 5.68 -17.00 -14.89
N TRP A 258 4.68 -17.26 -14.02
CA TRP A 258 3.64 -16.30 -13.76
C TRP A 258 4.19 -15.00 -13.18
N TYR A 259 5.03 -15.10 -12.13
CA TYR A 259 5.54 -13.93 -11.45
C TYR A 259 6.44 -13.07 -12.36
N ASN A 260 7.25 -13.71 -13.19
CA ASN A 260 8.12 -13.00 -14.13
C ASN A 260 7.34 -12.26 -15.23
N SER A 261 6.10 -12.65 -15.48
CA SER A 261 5.22 -12.01 -16.46
C SER A 261 4.33 -10.91 -15.86
N GLN A 262 4.33 -10.75 -14.52
CA GLN A 262 3.48 -9.76 -13.89
C GLN A 262 4.10 -8.37 -13.92
N ASN A 263 3.34 -7.44 -14.46
CA ASN A 263 3.65 -6.01 -14.38
C ASN A 263 3.01 -5.40 -13.13
N ILE A 264 3.60 -4.34 -12.60
CA ILE A 264 2.95 -3.55 -11.56
C ILE A 264 1.71 -2.92 -12.17
N LEU A 265 0.54 -3.32 -11.66
CA LEU A 265 -0.73 -2.80 -12.17
C LEU A 265 -0.98 -1.41 -11.61
N THR A 266 -1.01 -0.47 -12.51
CA THR A 266 -1.68 0.80 -12.31
C THR A 266 -3.08 0.65 -12.90
N SER A 267 -4.13 1.16 -12.26
CA SER A 267 -5.49 0.90 -12.73
C SER A 267 -5.66 1.20 -14.21
N VAL A 268 -6.42 0.36 -14.89
CA VAL A 268 -6.67 0.44 -16.34
C VAL A 268 -7.38 1.75 -16.74
N ALA A 269 -8.01 2.44 -15.78
CA ALA A 269 -8.81 3.65 -16.04
C ALA A 269 -7.99 4.90 -16.40
N ASP A 270 -6.70 4.93 -16.08
CA ASP A 270 -5.93 6.17 -16.16
C ASP A 270 -5.08 6.34 -17.42
N GLY A 271 -5.31 5.55 -18.45
CA GLY A 271 -4.57 5.69 -19.72
C GLY A 271 -3.05 5.58 -19.61
N GLY A 272 -2.57 5.14 -18.45
CA GLY A 272 -1.15 5.06 -18.11
C GLY A 272 -0.48 3.89 -18.78
N SER A 273 -0.14 4.05 -20.07
CA SER A 273 0.71 3.11 -20.80
C SER A 273 2.13 3.02 -20.22
N ASP A 274 2.55 3.99 -19.41
CA ASP A 274 3.94 4.15 -19.03
C ASP A 274 4.38 3.22 -17.90
N PHE A 275 3.45 2.74 -17.04
CA PHE A 275 3.76 1.81 -15.96
C PHE A 275 3.52 0.34 -16.28
N ALA A 276 2.81 0.05 -17.36
CA ALA A 276 2.57 -1.32 -17.82
C ALA A 276 3.85 -2.09 -18.17
N THR A 277 5.00 -1.43 -18.14
CA THR A 277 6.31 -2.02 -18.47
C THR A 277 7.16 -2.36 -17.26
N ILE A 278 6.81 -1.90 -16.04
CA ILE A 278 7.59 -2.23 -14.84
C ILE A 278 7.12 -3.59 -14.32
N THR A 279 7.97 -4.58 -14.46
CA THR A 279 7.67 -5.93 -13.93
C THR A 279 7.92 -5.99 -12.43
N TRP A 280 7.10 -6.75 -11.71
CA TRP A 280 7.32 -7.03 -10.30
C TRP A 280 8.71 -7.62 -10.04
N ARG A 281 9.17 -8.47 -10.95
CA ARG A 281 10.49 -9.11 -10.85
C ARG A 281 11.64 -8.11 -10.85
N SER A 282 11.50 -6.97 -11.50
CA SER A 282 12.52 -5.91 -11.50
C SER A 282 12.60 -5.15 -10.18
N VAL A 283 11.53 -5.17 -9.40
CA VAL A 283 11.41 -4.40 -8.15
C VAL A 283 11.63 -5.28 -6.93
N LEU A 284 11.02 -6.47 -6.88
CA LEU A 284 11.04 -7.40 -5.76
C LEU A 284 11.10 -8.86 -6.26
N ASN A 285 11.61 -9.76 -5.41
CA ASN A 285 11.54 -11.20 -5.68
C ASN A 285 10.15 -11.74 -5.35
N LYS A 286 9.77 -12.89 -5.98
CA LYS A 286 8.48 -13.55 -5.73
C LYS A 286 8.20 -13.71 -4.22
N PRO A 287 7.01 -13.33 -3.72
CA PRO A 287 6.64 -13.54 -2.33
C PRO A 287 6.69 -15.03 -1.97
N LYS A 288 7.20 -15.33 -0.80
CA LYS A 288 7.27 -16.70 -0.27
C LYS A 288 6.56 -16.74 1.07
N THR A 289 6.07 -17.93 1.44
CA THR A 289 5.55 -18.14 2.80
C THR A 289 6.60 -17.73 3.84
N ASN A 290 6.21 -16.88 4.78
CA ASN A 290 7.10 -16.43 5.85
C ASN A 290 7.46 -17.59 6.78
N ASN A 291 8.67 -17.55 7.33
CA ASN A 291 9.18 -18.61 8.22
C ASN A 291 8.30 -18.80 9.46
N TYR A 292 7.73 -17.73 9.98
CA TYR A 292 6.82 -17.78 11.13
C TYR A 292 5.59 -18.63 10.83
N VAL A 293 4.98 -18.40 9.68
CA VAL A 293 3.76 -19.08 9.22
C VAL A 293 4.09 -20.53 8.83
N SER A 294 5.18 -20.75 8.11
CA SER A 294 5.62 -22.09 7.70
C SER A 294 5.87 -23.01 8.88
N ARG A 295 6.44 -22.53 9.99
CA ARG A 295 6.66 -23.30 11.22
C ARG A 295 5.36 -23.66 11.96
N ARG A 296 4.23 -23.12 11.57
CA ARG A 296 2.90 -23.34 12.12
C ARG A 296 1.97 -24.08 11.18
N ASP A 297 2.55 -24.78 10.18
CA ASP A 297 1.82 -25.48 9.13
C ASP A 297 0.89 -24.59 8.31
N GLY A 298 1.12 -23.29 8.31
CA GLY A 298 0.47 -22.32 7.45
C GLY A 298 1.20 -22.12 6.12
N ALA A 299 0.56 -21.46 5.16
CA ALA A 299 1.16 -21.17 3.86
C ALA A 299 0.49 -19.98 3.15
N ASN A 300 1.19 -19.44 2.15
CA ASN A 300 0.69 -18.39 1.23
C ASN A 300 0.33 -17.06 1.92
N ASP A 301 0.99 -16.76 3.01
CA ASP A 301 0.75 -15.54 3.76
C ASP A 301 1.47 -14.31 3.19
N ALA A 302 2.61 -14.48 2.52
CA ALA A 302 3.42 -13.36 2.08
C ALA A 302 2.78 -12.60 0.90
N LEU A 303 2.89 -11.28 0.99
CA LEU A 303 2.50 -10.35 -0.07
C LEU A 303 3.51 -9.20 -0.15
N HIS A 304 3.51 -8.50 -1.28
CA HIS A 304 4.24 -7.25 -1.47
C HIS A 304 3.28 -6.11 -1.70
N VAL A 305 3.60 -4.96 -1.14
CA VAL A 305 2.88 -3.71 -1.39
C VAL A 305 3.88 -2.68 -1.92
N VAL A 306 3.51 -1.98 -2.97
CA VAL A 306 4.28 -0.87 -3.55
C VAL A 306 3.36 0.32 -3.70
N VAL A 307 3.80 1.47 -3.20
CA VAL A 307 3.09 2.75 -3.33
C VAL A 307 3.76 3.56 -4.42
N ILE A 308 2.98 4.09 -5.36
CA ILE A 308 3.46 4.75 -6.56
C ILE A 308 2.79 6.11 -6.72
N ASP A 309 3.58 7.14 -7.01
CA ASP A 309 3.10 8.45 -7.42
C ASP A 309 2.76 8.43 -8.92
N ALA A 310 1.59 7.94 -9.26
CA ALA A 310 1.21 7.76 -10.65
C ALA A 310 0.83 9.07 -11.37
N GLY A 311 0.51 10.11 -10.60
CA GLY A 311 0.20 11.43 -11.16
C GLY A 311 1.33 12.46 -11.07
N GLY A 312 2.41 12.13 -10.36
CA GLY A 312 3.48 13.09 -10.09
C GLY A 312 3.10 14.19 -9.08
N GLY A 313 1.98 14.00 -8.35
CA GLY A 313 1.50 15.01 -7.41
C GLY A 313 2.34 15.14 -6.14
N VAL A 314 3.07 14.09 -5.79
CA VAL A 314 3.90 14.04 -4.58
C VAL A 314 5.35 14.38 -4.89
N THR A 315 5.95 13.72 -5.88
CA THR A 315 7.37 13.87 -6.21
C THR A 315 7.64 14.88 -7.33
N GLY A 316 6.65 15.16 -8.15
CA GLY A 316 6.79 15.90 -9.41
C GLY A 316 7.08 14.98 -10.61
N ASP A 317 7.50 13.74 -10.39
CA ASP A 317 7.82 12.76 -11.41
C ASP A 317 6.79 11.65 -11.46
N VAL A 318 6.07 11.57 -12.57
CA VAL A 318 5.05 10.55 -12.81
C VAL A 318 5.67 9.16 -12.76
N GLY A 319 5.14 8.28 -11.91
CA GLY A 319 5.54 6.88 -11.79
C GLY A 319 6.65 6.59 -10.80
N SER A 320 7.03 7.57 -10.04
CA SER A 320 7.99 7.36 -8.96
C SER A 320 7.46 6.37 -7.94
N VAL A 321 8.29 5.40 -7.58
CA VAL A 321 7.98 4.49 -6.47
C VAL A 321 8.26 5.22 -5.17
N LEU A 322 7.21 5.47 -4.39
CA LEU A 322 7.29 6.14 -3.09
C LEU A 322 7.79 5.17 -2.02
N GLU A 323 7.14 4.01 -1.91
CA GLU A 323 7.43 3.04 -0.86
C GLU A 323 7.37 1.60 -1.39
N LYS A 324 8.14 0.72 -0.75
CA LYS A 324 8.18 -0.73 -1.05
C LYS A 324 8.14 -1.52 0.25
N PHE A 325 7.15 -2.38 0.37
CA PHE A 325 6.96 -3.24 1.53
C PHE A 325 7.02 -4.70 1.10
N PRO A 326 8.18 -5.35 1.21
CA PRO A 326 8.35 -6.73 0.80
C PRO A 326 7.92 -7.71 1.89
N ASN A 327 7.35 -8.86 1.50
CA ASN A 327 7.08 -10.01 2.35
C ASN A 327 6.27 -9.71 3.63
N LEU A 328 5.30 -8.79 3.52
CA LEU A 328 4.31 -8.59 4.58
C LEU A 328 3.45 -9.84 4.73
N SER A 329 2.90 -10.07 5.92
CA SER A 329 2.09 -11.26 6.21
C SER A 329 0.60 -10.93 6.21
N LYS A 330 -0.20 -11.86 5.69
CA LYS A 330 -1.67 -11.87 5.83
C LYS A 330 -2.12 -12.37 7.20
N ALA A 331 -1.21 -13.05 7.94
CA ALA A 331 -1.48 -13.55 9.28
C ALA A 331 -1.40 -12.43 10.30
N LYS A 332 -2.44 -12.30 11.14
CA LYS A 332 -2.50 -11.26 12.18
C LYS A 332 -1.39 -11.39 13.23
N ASP A 333 -0.96 -12.61 13.51
CA ASP A 333 0.13 -12.95 14.41
C ASP A 333 1.50 -13.10 13.72
N GLY A 334 1.62 -12.67 12.44
CA GLY A 334 2.83 -12.78 11.66
C GLY A 334 3.98 -11.96 12.26
N GLU A 335 5.12 -12.61 12.51
CA GLU A 335 6.31 -11.98 13.10
C GLU A 335 7.55 -12.19 12.26
N ALA A 336 8.40 -11.18 12.21
CA ALA A 336 9.78 -11.28 11.73
C ALA A 336 10.69 -11.97 12.76
N SER A 337 11.93 -12.24 12.39
CA SER A 337 12.91 -12.88 13.28
C SER A 337 13.19 -12.10 14.59
N GLY A 338 12.94 -10.79 14.60
CA GLY A 338 13.07 -9.89 15.75
C GLY A 338 11.81 -9.76 16.61
N LYS A 339 10.77 -10.55 16.35
CA LYS A 339 9.41 -10.43 16.95
C LYS A 339 8.66 -9.14 16.59
N GLU A 340 9.12 -8.44 15.59
CA GLU A 340 8.38 -7.31 15.02
C GLU A 340 7.20 -7.84 14.20
N SER A 341 6.02 -7.22 14.37
CA SER A 341 4.84 -7.57 13.56
C SER A 341 5.10 -7.26 12.10
N ILE A 342 4.86 -8.26 11.25
CA ILE A 342 4.86 -8.11 9.80
C ILE A 342 3.45 -8.26 9.22
N TYR A 343 2.44 -8.22 10.07
CA TYR A 343 1.05 -8.17 9.63
C TYR A 343 0.83 -6.91 8.79
N TYR A 344 0.35 -7.07 7.57
CA TYR A 344 0.38 -6.00 6.59
C TYR A 344 -0.38 -4.74 7.03
N LYS A 345 -1.50 -4.86 7.74
CA LYS A 345 -2.26 -3.69 8.23
C LYS A 345 -1.47 -2.90 9.26
N ASP A 346 -1.00 -3.57 10.31
CA ASP A 346 -0.24 -2.94 11.40
C ASP A 346 1.07 -2.36 10.86
N TYR A 347 1.71 -3.11 9.96
CA TYR A 347 2.98 -2.66 9.37
C TYR A 347 2.80 -1.40 8.52
N LEU A 348 1.81 -1.38 7.63
CA LEU A 348 1.50 -0.20 6.82
C LEU A 348 1.05 0.98 7.68
N ALA A 349 0.24 0.74 8.72
CA ALA A 349 -0.19 1.80 9.63
C ALA A 349 0.98 2.49 10.33
N ASN A 350 2.00 1.73 10.72
CA ASN A 350 3.14 2.26 11.48
C ASN A 350 4.33 2.71 10.61
N GLN A 351 4.54 2.08 9.45
CA GLN A 351 5.75 2.29 8.64
C GLN A 351 5.51 3.09 7.36
N SER A 352 4.31 3.06 6.79
CA SER A 352 4.02 3.86 5.61
C SER A 352 3.84 5.33 5.99
N GLU A 353 4.35 6.24 5.18
CA GLU A 353 4.11 7.68 5.29
C GLU A 353 2.86 8.12 4.51
N PHE A 354 2.38 7.26 3.58
CA PHE A 354 1.35 7.66 2.61
C PHE A 354 0.01 6.99 2.83
N ILE A 355 -0.04 5.74 3.29
CA ILE A 355 -1.27 4.95 3.26
C ILE A 355 -1.60 4.22 4.56
N PHE A 356 -2.91 4.07 4.79
CA PHE A 356 -3.50 3.09 5.70
C PHE A 356 -4.18 1.98 4.92
N SER A 357 -4.36 0.81 5.55
CA SER A 357 -5.11 -0.32 4.99
C SER A 357 -6.36 -0.59 5.83
N GLY A 358 -7.53 -0.56 5.21
CA GLY A 358 -8.84 -0.85 5.82
C GLY A 358 -9.27 -2.31 5.68
N ALA A 359 -10.31 -2.56 4.89
CA ALA A 359 -10.80 -3.90 4.61
C ALA A 359 -9.70 -4.81 4.08
N HIS A 360 -9.82 -6.09 4.37
CA HIS A 360 -8.97 -7.07 3.74
C HIS A 360 -9.23 -7.10 2.23
N VAL A 361 -8.16 -7.01 1.46
CA VAL A 361 -8.23 -7.22 0.03
C VAL A 361 -8.58 -8.69 -0.19
N THR A 362 -9.85 -8.97 -0.38
CA THR A 362 -10.37 -10.34 -0.49
C THR A 362 -10.71 -10.66 -1.93
N GLN A 363 -10.91 -11.94 -2.19
CA GLN A 363 -11.35 -12.46 -3.49
C GLN A 363 -12.75 -11.96 -3.90
N ALA A 364 -13.54 -11.42 -2.98
CA ALA A 364 -14.87 -10.89 -3.27
C ALA A 364 -14.85 -9.68 -4.20
N ASP A 365 -13.72 -9.00 -4.29
CA ASP A 365 -13.50 -7.85 -5.17
C ASP A 365 -13.32 -8.23 -6.65
N ASP A 366 -13.14 -9.51 -6.93
CA ASP A 366 -13.01 -10.01 -8.29
C ASP A 366 -14.12 -11.01 -8.60
N SER A 367 -15.06 -10.62 -9.44
CA SER A 367 -16.14 -11.47 -9.95
C SER A 367 -15.65 -12.74 -10.68
N HIS A 368 -14.35 -12.85 -10.91
CA HIS A 368 -13.69 -14.00 -11.53
C HIS A 368 -13.22 -15.05 -10.51
N HIS A 369 -13.15 -14.72 -9.21
CA HIS A 369 -12.81 -15.66 -8.15
C HIS A 369 -14.05 -16.39 -7.64
N GLY A 370 -14.31 -17.56 -8.18
CA GLY A 370 -15.14 -18.57 -7.50
C GLY A 370 -14.44 -19.06 -6.22
N THR A 371 -15.18 -19.75 -5.36
CA THR A 371 -14.61 -20.43 -4.21
C THR A 371 -13.38 -21.23 -4.66
N LEU A 372 -12.22 -20.95 -4.10
CA LEU A 372 -10.96 -21.64 -4.46
C LEU A 372 -11.13 -23.10 -4.01
N VAL A 373 -11.49 -23.95 -4.94
CA VAL A 373 -11.54 -25.38 -4.70
C VAL A 373 -10.11 -25.88 -4.76
N LEU A 374 -9.47 -26.00 -3.62
CA LEU A 374 -8.22 -26.75 -3.56
C LEU A 374 -8.52 -28.20 -3.96
N PRO A 375 -7.61 -28.83 -4.74
CA PRO A 375 -7.75 -30.26 -5.01
C PRO A 375 -7.83 -30.97 -3.67
N GLY A 376 -8.95 -31.56 -3.43
CA GLY A 376 -9.17 -32.20 -2.18
C GLY A 376 -8.76 -33.63 -2.16
N GLY A 377 -8.21 -33.99 -1.02
CA GLY A 377 -7.82 -35.36 -0.69
C GLY A 377 -6.91 -35.96 -1.74
N LEU A 378 -5.74 -36.31 -1.36
CA LEU A 378 -4.79 -37.07 -2.16
C LEU A 378 -5.45 -38.37 -2.59
N THR A 379 -6.20 -38.35 -3.71
CA THR A 379 -6.74 -39.58 -4.32
C THR A 379 -5.92 -39.89 -5.56
N GLY A 380 -5.25 -41.03 -5.56
CA GLY A 380 -4.51 -41.50 -6.74
C GLY A 380 -5.35 -41.37 -8.01
N GLY A 381 -4.77 -40.93 -9.11
CA GLY A 381 -5.42 -40.79 -10.40
C GLY A 381 -5.63 -39.33 -10.87
N THR A 382 -6.45 -39.16 -11.91
CA THR A 382 -6.72 -37.86 -12.55
C THR A 382 -7.79 -37.05 -11.83
N GLY A 383 -8.42 -37.62 -10.77
CA GLY A 383 -9.49 -36.97 -10.02
C GLY A 383 -8.97 -35.87 -9.09
N PHE A 384 -9.73 -34.79 -9.02
CA PHE A 384 -9.66 -33.81 -7.93
C PHE A 384 -10.93 -34.08 -7.09
N SER A 385 -10.78 -34.60 -5.89
CA SER A 385 -11.89 -34.49 -4.95
C SER A 385 -11.96 -33.03 -4.50
N SER A 386 -13.16 -32.43 -4.60
CA SER A 386 -13.38 -31.10 -4.10
C SER A 386 -13.13 -31.06 -2.59
N ILE A 387 -11.99 -30.54 -2.17
CA ILE A 387 -11.91 -29.94 -0.85
C ILE A 387 -12.40 -28.52 -1.01
N THR A 388 -13.53 -28.26 -0.41
CA THR A 388 -13.86 -26.95 0.09
C THR A 388 -12.99 -26.70 1.33
N ALA A 389 -11.69 -26.66 1.17
CA ALA A 389 -10.87 -25.99 2.16
C ALA A 389 -11.16 -24.51 1.91
N ALA A 390 -11.92 -23.93 2.80
CA ALA A 390 -12.00 -22.49 2.88
C ALA A 390 -10.56 -21.99 2.88
N ALA A 391 -10.16 -21.31 1.82
CA ALA A 391 -8.88 -20.60 1.84
C ALA A 391 -8.97 -19.67 3.03
N GLY A 392 -8.00 -19.75 3.95
CA GLY A 392 -8.03 -18.99 5.18
C GLY A 392 -8.16 -17.50 4.86
N ALA A 393 -9.11 -16.86 5.49
CA ALA A 393 -9.29 -15.42 5.35
C ALA A 393 -8.06 -14.69 5.85
N TRP A 394 -7.77 -13.55 5.24
CA TRP A 394 -6.73 -12.67 5.74
C TRP A 394 -7.08 -12.20 7.15
N GLY A 395 -6.09 -11.92 7.98
CA GLY A 395 -6.30 -11.50 9.36
C GLY A 395 -6.53 -12.64 10.37
N GLN A 396 -6.53 -13.90 9.93
CA GLN A 396 -6.50 -15.06 10.84
C GLN A 396 -5.09 -15.30 11.38
N GLU A 397 -4.98 -16.06 12.48
CA GLU A 397 -3.69 -16.54 12.99
C GLU A 397 -3.06 -17.57 12.04
N ALA A 398 -1.72 -17.64 12.06
CA ALA A 398 -0.95 -18.46 11.12
C ALA A 398 -1.19 -19.97 11.21
N LYS A 399 -1.61 -20.47 12.38
CA LYS A 399 -1.63 -21.90 12.69
C LYS A 399 -2.60 -22.68 11.80
N ASN A 400 -2.04 -23.61 10.99
CA ASN A 400 -2.79 -24.49 10.07
C ASN A 400 -3.59 -23.74 8.98
N ILE A 401 -3.30 -22.44 8.74
CA ILE A 401 -4.04 -21.66 7.76
C ILE A 401 -3.25 -21.53 6.46
N LYS A 402 -3.91 -21.90 5.36
CA LYS A 402 -3.44 -21.63 4.01
C LYS A 402 -4.20 -20.41 3.49
N PHE A 403 -3.54 -19.25 3.48
CA PHE A 403 -4.17 -17.99 3.13
C PHE A 403 -4.60 -17.95 1.66
N SER A 404 -5.75 -17.32 1.43
CA SER A 404 -6.25 -17.05 0.08
C SER A 404 -5.30 -16.08 -0.65
N SER A 405 -5.20 -16.27 -1.96
CA SER A 405 -4.38 -15.42 -2.82
C SER A 405 -5.27 -14.57 -3.71
N ILE A 406 -4.85 -13.32 -3.94
CA ILE A 406 -5.55 -12.35 -4.78
C ILE A 406 -4.88 -12.14 -6.13
N GLY A 407 -3.63 -12.56 -6.27
CA GLY A 407 -2.84 -12.33 -7.46
C GLY A 407 -2.18 -10.97 -7.49
N ASN A 408 -2.20 -10.33 -8.66
CA ASN A 408 -1.66 -9.02 -8.89
C ASN A 408 -2.80 -8.01 -8.99
N LYS A 409 -2.85 -7.04 -8.12
CA LYS A 409 -3.90 -6.03 -8.01
C LYS A 409 -3.33 -4.62 -7.91
N GLY A 410 -4.02 -3.68 -8.50
CA GLY A 410 -3.70 -2.26 -8.41
C GLY A 410 -4.91 -1.46 -7.95
N TYR A 411 -4.69 -0.52 -7.06
CA TYR A 411 -5.69 0.35 -6.47
C TYR A 411 -5.29 1.80 -6.66
N SER A 412 -6.19 2.59 -7.24
CA SER A 412 -6.00 4.05 -7.37
C SER A 412 -6.78 4.74 -6.28
N LEU A 413 -6.14 5.62 -5.55
CA LEU A 413 -6.79 6.45 -4.55
C LEU A 413 -7.50 7.61 -5.24
N THR A 414 -8.76 7.86 -4.87
CA THR A 414 -9.60 8.92 -5.44
C THR A 414 -10.54 9.50 -4.39
N GLY A 415 -11.09 10.69 -4.67
CA GLY A 415 -12.15 11.28 -3.85
C GLY A 415 -11.68 12.04 -2.62
N GLY A 416 -10.41 12.44 -2.57
CA GLY A 416 -9.90 13.31 -1.52
C GLY A 416 -10.50 14.69 -1.58
N LEU A 417 -10.76 15.27 -0.42
CA LEU A 417 -11.27 16.61 -0.27
C LEU A 417 -10.41 17.37 0.74
N ASP A 418 -10.16 18.61 0.44
CA ASP A 418 -9.62 19.61 1.34
C ASP A 418 -10.51 20.87 1.24
N TYR A 419 -10.13 21.93 1.91
CA TYR A 419 -10.91 23.16 1.83
C TYR A 419 -10.66 23.97 0.55
N THR A 420 -9.97 23.44 -0.42
CA THR A 420 -9.66 24.11 -1.69
C THR A 420 -10.95 24.39 -2.46
N GLY A 421 -11.15 25.63 -2.87
CA GLY A 421 -12.33 26.02 -3.64
C GLY A 421 -13.62 26.26 -2.84
N VAL A 422 -13.57 26.13 -1.52
CA VAL A 422 -14.73 26.32 -0.64
C VAL A 422 -14.77 27.74 -0.09
N GLY A 423 -15.28 28.68 -0.90
CA GLY A 423 -15.44 30.08 -0.49
C GLY A 423 -14.11 30.82 -0.23
N VAL A 424 -14.22 32.05 0.29
CA VAL A 424 -13.10 32.97 0.38
C VAL A 424 -12.05 32.57 1.43
N TYR A 425 -12.41 31.80 2.43
CA TYR A 425 -11.53 31.46 3.56
C TYR A 425 -11.36 29.96 3.77
N ASN A 426 -11.85 29.17 2.87
CA ASN A 426 -11.57 27.74 2.69
C ASN A 426 -11.91 26.79 3.86
N ALA A 427 -12.04 27.29 5.09
CA ALA A 427 -12.46 26.49 6.25
C ALA A 427 -13.48 27.23 7.11
N PRO A 428 -14.48 26.54 7.67
CA PRO A 428 -15.39 27.11 8.64
C PRO A 428 -14.65 27.66 9.86
N LEU A 429 -15.08 28.85 10.32
CA LEU A 429 -14.48 29.49 11.49
C LEU A 429 -14.44 28.56 12.70
N GLY A 430 -15.49 27.76 12.94
CA GLY A 430 -15.54 26.82 14.03
C GLY A 430 -14.40 25.81 14.02
N ASN A 431 -14.07 25.24 12.85
CA ASN A 431 -12.98 24.29 12.72
C ASN A 431 -11.62 24.92 12.97
N ILE A 432 -11.44 26.16 12.49
CA ILE A 432 -10.20 26.92 12.75
C ILE A 432 -10.05 27.20 14.25
N LEU A 433 -11.12 27.65 14.92
CA LEU A 433 -11.08 27.93 16.37
C LEU A 433 -10.77 26.66 17.18
N THR A 434 -11.42 25.53 16.85
CA THR A 434 -11.13 24.24 17.51
C THR A 434 -9.67 23.83 17.33
N SER A 435 -9.07 24.16 16.20
CA SER A 435 -7.66 23.87 15.95
C SER A 435 -6.73 24.81 16.75
N TYR A 436 -7.12 26.07 16.95
CA TYR A 436 -6.37 26.99 17.85
C TYR A 436 -6.47 26.58 19.32
N ASP A 437 -7.56 25.95 19.74
CA ASP A 437 -7.72 25.44 21.12
C ASP A 437 -6.65 24.38 21.47
N LYS A 438 -6.04 23.73 20.49
CA LYS A 438 -4.91 22.80 20.71
C LYS A 438 -3.69 23.49 21.32
N PHE A 439 -3.52 24.78 21.11
CA PHE A 439 -2.43 25.56 21.72
C PHE A 439 -2.73 26.00 23.16
N ALA A 440 -3.90 25.70 23.70
CA ALA A 440 -4.28 26.11 25.05
C ALA A 440 -3.57 25.30 26.15
N ASP A 441 -3.07 24.10 25.83
CA ASP A 441 -2.33 23.29 26.78
C ASP A 441 -0.85 23.71 26.83
N PRO A 442 -0.38 24.27 27.96
CA PRO A 442 1.01 24.73 28.08
C PRO A 442 2.02 23.56 28.20
N VAL A 443 1.56 22.32 28.35
CA VAL A 443 2.43 21.14 28.36
C VAL A 443 2.82 20.76 26.93
N ASP A 444 1.88 20.87 26.02
CA ASP A 444 2.07 20.46 24.62
C ASP A 444 2.59 21.60 23.74
N SER A 445 2.43 22.87 24.18
CA SER A 445 2.78 24.05 23.39
C SER A 445 3.45 25.13 24.21
N ASP A 446 4.65 25.60 23.77
CA ASP A 446 5.36 26.76 24.29
C ASP A 446 5.42 27.87 23.22
N ILE A 447 4.25 28.24 22.71
CA ILE A 447 4.12 29.32 21.73
C ILE A 447 4.17 30.69 22.40
N ARG A 448 4.80 31.66 21.73
CA ARG A 448 4.88 33.06 22.17
C ARG A 448 4.09 34.00 21.27
N PHE A 449 3.79 33.56 20.07
CA PHE A 449 3.06 34.34 19.06
C PHE A 449 2.00 33.45 18.43
N LEU A 450 0.78 33.95 18.34
CA LEU A 450 -0.25 33.36 17.48
C LEU A 450 -0.25 34.13 16.17
N LEU A 451 -0.02 33.38 15.09
CA LEU A 451 -0.11 33.91 13.74
C LEU A 451 -1.53 33.67 13.22
N GLN A 452 -2.13 34.72 12.71
CA GLN A 452 -3.41 34.64 12.02
C GLN A 452 -3.12 34.70 10.52
N GLY A 453 -3.61 33.70 9.80
CA GLY A 453 -3.60 33.73 8.33
C GLY A 453 -4.61 34.73 7.79
N SER A 454 -4.99 34.57 6.52
CA SER A 454 -6.04 35.42 5.96
C SER A 454 -7.33 35.28 6.77
N ALA A 455 -7.88 36.40 7.19
CA ALA A 455 -9.05 36.45 8.05
C ALA A 455 -10.19 37.18 7.34
N SER A 456 -11.42 36.65 7.49
CA SER A 456 -12.61 37.50 7.28
C SER A 456 -12.83 38.39 8.50
N GLY A 457 -13.54 39.50 8.34
CA GLY A 457 -13.92 40.33 9.47
C GLY A 457 -14.66 39.63 10.61
N SER A 458 -15.04 38.37 10.43
CA SER A 458 -15.62 37.51 11.46
C SER A 458 -14.59 36.66 12.21
N LYS A 459 -13.30 36.74 11.84
CA LYS A 459 -12.20 36.09 12.57
C LYS A 459 -11.52 37.05 13.56
N GLU A 460 -11.75 38.35 13.42
CA GLU A 460 -11.31 39.38 14.38
C GLU A 460 -12.22 39.34 15.61
#